data_8adb9cda9f5ed6be9a038f434ad0fc69
#
_entry.id   8adb9cda9f5ed6be9a038f434ad0fc69
#
_cell.length_a   1.000
_cell.length_b   1.000
_cell.length_c   1.000
_cell.angle_alpha   90.00
_cell.angle_beta   90.00
_cell.angle_gamma   90.00
#
_symmetry.space_group_name_H-M   'P 1'
#
loop_
_entity.id
_entity.type
_entity.pdbx_description
1 polymer ?
#
loop_
_entity_poly.entity_id
_entity_poly.type
_entity_poly.pdbx_seq_one_letter_code
_entity_poly.pdbx_strand_id
1 'polypeptide(L)'
;MNYIYYLCLQMKKLFNIAGPCVPGEHYMIPALERNNQAERLIENKHYFVIHAARQTGKTTLLKSLVQHINSQGKYHALYCSLEAVQGIDNPREGIFQIVAQLKKALFFEDVKAKEVLDEIRTDADFTTLIYLSVARFSQALEKPLVLLFDEVDCLGNGTLITFLRQLRDGYINRDKIPFAHSIALVGMRNIRDYKAKIRDDGKTLGSASPFNVITESFTIGNFSPEEVAS
;
A
#
# COMPACT_ATOMS: atom_id res chain seq x y z
N MET A 1 -18.06 35.46 -31.46
CA MET A 1 -19.19 34.94 -30.68
C MET A 1 -18.94 33.48 -30.36
N ASN A 2 -18.08 33.11 -29.39
CA ASN A 2 -17.89 31.71 -28.91
C ASN A 2 -16.95 31.61 -27.69
N TYR A 3 -16.59 32.73 -27.03
CA TYR A 3 -15.78 32.71 -25.81
C TYR A 3 -16.60 32.61 -24.51
N ILE A 4 -17.92 32.81 -24.57
CA ILE A 4 -18.82 32.81 -23.40
C ILE A 4 -19.35 31.41 -23.08
N TYR A 5 -19.34 30.48 -24.05
CA TYR A 5 -19.80 29.09 -23.83
C TYR A 5 -18.78 28.20 -23.10
N TYR A 6 -17.50 28.58 -23.07
CA TYR A 6 -16.45 27.81 -22.35
C TYR A 6 -16.36 28.12 -20.85
N LEU A 7 -16.97 29.20 -20.38
CA LEU A 7 -16.93 29.61 -18.96
C LEU A 7 -18.09 29.09 -18.10
N CYS A 8 -19.03 28.35 -18.65
CA CYS A 8 -20.21 27.85 -17.92
C CYS A 8 -20.23 26.36 -17.61
N LEU A 9 -19.15 25.61 -17.89
CA LEU A 9 -18.97 24.26 -17.40
C LEU A 9 -17.96 24.22 -16.25
N GLN A 10 -18.13 25.05 -15.24
CA GLN A 10 -17.69 24.68 -13.90
C GLN A 10 -18.52 23.46 -13.51
N MET A 11 -17.98 22.27 -13.73
CA MET A 11 -18.62 21.04 -13.27
C MET A 11 -18.91 21.24 -11.78
N LYS A 12 -20.19 21.26 -11.43
CA LYS A 12 -20.62 21.38 -10.05
C LYS A 12 -20.05 20.17 -9.30
N LYS A 13 -19.12 20.40 -8.40
CA LYS A 13 -18.56 19.34 -7.57
C LYS A 13 -19.68 18.63 -6.81
N LEU A 14 -19.53 17.33 -6.63
CA LEU A 14 -20.49 16.49 -5.92
C LEU A 14 -19.86 15.95 -4.63
N PHE A 15 -20.69 15.66 -3.64
CA PHE A 15 -20.24 14.87 -2.50
C PHE A 15 -20.13 13.40 -2.93
N ASN A 16 -18.94 12.81 -2.71
CA ASN A 16 -18.73 11.42 -3.02
C ASN A 16 -19.42 10.51 -2.00
N ILE A 17 -20.20 9.56 -2.47
CA ILE A 17 -20.91 8.58 -1.63
C ILE A 17 -20.32 7.17 -1.75
N ALA A 18 -19.42 6.91 -2.69
CA ALA A 18 -18.81 5.59 -2.88
C ALA A 18 -17.46 5.69 -3.60
N GLY A 19 -16.50 4.85 -3.19
CA GLY A 19 -15.16 4.79 -3.77
C GLY A 19 -14.26 5.99 -3.41
N PRO A 20 -13.05 6.07 -3.98
CA PRO A 20 -12.13 7.20 -3.73
C PRO A 20 -12.62 8.48 -4.39
N CYS A 21 -12.34 9.62 -3.77
CA CYS A 21 -12.63 10.92 -4.36
C CYS A 21 -11.76 11.18 -5.60
N VAL A 22 -12.36 11.84 -6.59
CA VAL A 22 -11.72 12.27 -7.84
C VAL A 22 -11.56 13.79 -7.81
N PRO A 23 -10.31 14.31 -7.91
CA PRO A 23 -10.07 15.75 -7.98
C PRO A 23 -10.83 16.39 -9.17
N GLY A 24 -11.45 17.54 -8.91
CA GLY A 24 -12.26 18.25 -9.92
C GLY A 24 -13.73 17.82 -9.98
N GLU A 25 -14.08 16.58 -9.62
CA GLU A 25 -15.45 16.06 -9.64
C GLU A 25 -16.10 16.11 -8.26
N HIS A 26 -15.31 15.90 -7.20
CA HIS A 26 -15.81 15.79 -5.84
C HIS A 26 -15.32 16.94 -4.94
N TYR A 27 -16.14 17.28 -3.93
CA TYR A 27 -15.65 18.04 -2.80
C TYR A 27 -14.65 17.20 -2.03
N MET A 28 -13.44 17.68 -1.85
CA MET A 28 -12.39 16.98 -1.12
C MET A 28 -11.40 17.95 -0.50
N ILE A 29 -10.90 17.57 0.64
CA ILE A 29 -9.79 18.24 1.28
C ILE A 29 -8.50 17.63 0.70
N PRO A 30 -7.47 18.42 0.38
CA PRO A 30 -6.19 17.88 -0.09
C PRO A 30 -5.64 16.87 0.91
N ALA A 31 -5.62 15.60 0.51
CA ALA A 31 -5.32 14.50 1.43
C ALA A 31 -3.89 14.57 2.00
N LEU A 32 -2.95 15.14 1.24
CA LEU A 32 -1.55 15.29 1.66
C LEU A 32 -1.36 16.37 2.73
N GLU A 33 -2.17 17.43 2.73
CA GLU A 33 -2.11 18.49 3.74
C GLU A 33 -2.46 17.96 5.15
N ARG A 34 -3.28 16.91 5.20
CA ARG A 34 -3.68 16.25 6.45
C ARG A 34 -2.59 15.36 7.04
N ASN A 35 -1.62 14.95 6.25
CA ASN A 35 -0.62 14.00 6.74
C ASN A 35 0.69 14.02 5.94
N ASN A 36 1.67 14.74 6.43
CA ASN A 36 3.04 14.77 5.92
C ASN A 36 3.96 13.71 6.56
N GLN A 37 3.45 12.93 7.52
CA GLN A 37 4.25 11.94 8.26
C GLN A 37 4.69 10.79 7.33
N ALA A 38 3.84 10.41 6.37
CA ALA A 38 4.14 9.33 5.44
C ALA A 38 5.38 9.64 4.59
N GLU A 39 5.52 10.89 4.08
CA GLU A 39 6.70 11.28 3.28
C GLU A 39 7.98 11.18 4.10
N ARG A 40 7.98 11.71 5.32
CA ARG A 40 9.13 11.59 6.25
C ARG A 40 9.55 10.14 6.47
N LEU A 41 8.57 9.23 6.65
CA LEU A 41 8.84 7.81 6.86
C LEU A 41 9.42 7.15 5.60
N ILE A 42 8.93 7.53 4.43
CA ILE A 42 9.45 7.06 3.15
C ILE A 42 10.88 7.53 2.96
N GLU A 43 11.18 8.80 3.19
CA GLU A 43 12.54 9.34 3.08
C GLU A 43 13.54 8.63 3.99
N ASN A 44 13.10 8.26 5.20
CA ASN A 44 13.90 7.53 6.17
C ASN A 44 13.95 6.01 5.94
N LYS A 45 13.44 5.51 4.81
CA LYS A 45 13.45 4.08 4.45
C LYS A 45 12.71 3.20 5.46
N HIS A 46 11.66 3.72 6.09
CA HIS A 46 10.90 2.97 7.08
C HIS A 46 9.83 2.09 6.43
N TYR A 47 9.57 0.94 7.07
CA TYR A 47 8.37 0.18 6.88
C TYR A 47 7.42 0.54 8.02
N PHE A 48 6.20 0.96 7.69
CA PHE A 48 5.28 1.56 8.65
C PHE A 48 3.83 1.14 8.43
N VAL A 49 2.99 1.37 9.43
CA VAL A 49 1.55 1.10 9.37
C VAL A 49 0.78 2.41 9.39
N ILE A 50 -0.19 2.52 8.49
CA ILE A 50 -1.22 3.55 8.53
C ILE A 50 -2.52 2.88 8.94
N HIS A 51 -3.12 3.33 10.04
CA HIS A 51 -4.42 2.83 10.44
C HIS A 51 -5.44 3.95 10.51
N ALA A 52 -6.66 3.66 10.10
CA ALA A 52 -7.77 4.59 10.12
C ALA A 52 -9.11 3.86 10.07
N ALA A 53 -10.14 4.47 10.62
CA ALA A 53 -11.49 3.95 10.54
C ALA A 53 -11.96 3.81 9.08
N ARG A 54 -13.07 3.12 8.88
CA ARG A 54 -13.73 3.10 7.56
C ARG A 54 -14.17 4.52 7.18
N GLN A 55 -14.17 4.80 5.87
CA GLN A 55 -14.65 6.07 5.29
C GLN A 55 -13.90 7.34 5.73
N THR A 56 -12.67 7.20 6.24
CA THR A 56 -11.80 8.34 6.58
C THR A 56 -10.95 8.86 5.41
N GLY A 57 -11.17 8.34 4.20
CA GLY A 57 -10.41 8.75 3.01
C GLY A 57 -9.06 8.04 2.82
N LYS A 58 -8.80 6.88 3.47
CA LYS A 58 -7.55 6.12 3.34
C LYS A 58 -7.11 5.92 1.88
N THR A 59 -7.96 5.30 1.07
CA THR A 59 -7.64 5.00 -0.33
C THR A 59 -7.40 6.28 -1.15
N THR A 60 -8.13 7.36 -0.88
CA THR A 60 -7.91 8.66 -1.51
C THR A 60 -6.54 9.21 -1.13
N LEU A 61 -6.17 9.16 0.16
CA LEU A 61 -4.85 9.58 0.63
C LEU A 61 -3.74 8.77 -0.04
N LEU A 62 -3.86 7.44 -0.07
CA LEU A 62 -2.84 6.57 -0.66
C LEU A 62 -2.63 6.84 -2.15
N LYS A 63 -3.71 7.01 -2.92
CA LYS A 63 -3.62 7.34 -4.34
C LYS A 63 -3.01 8.72 -4.57
N SER A 64 -3.39 9.72 -3.77
CA SER A 64 -2.78 11.05 -3.82
C SER A 64 -1.30 11.01 -3.45
N LEU A 65 -0.92 10.22 -2.45
CA LEU A 65 0.47 10.04 -2.03
C LEU A 65 1.30 9.39 -3.14
N VAL A 66 0.79 8.35 -3.80
CA VAL A 66 1.46 7.71 -4.95
C VAL A 66 1.69 8.71 -6.08
N GLN A 67 0.66 9.46 -6.46
CA GLN A 67 0.78 10.49 -7.50
C GLN A 67 1.82 11.55 -7.13
N HIS A 68 1.79 12.03 -5.89
CA HIS A 68 2.73 13.03 -5.39
C HIS A 68 4.18 12.52 -5.41
N ILE A 69 4.44 11.34 -4.85
CA ILE A 69 5.77 10.74 -4.81
C ILE A 69 6.33 10.53 -6.23
N ASN A 70 5.49 10.03 -7.14
CA ASN A 70 5.89 9.80 -8.52
C ASN A 70 6.16 11.12 -9.26
N SER A 71 5.38 12.20 -8.97
CA SER A 71 5.60 13.52 -9.57
C SER A 71 6.92 14.18 -9.15
N GLN A 72 7.43 13.88 -7.96
CA GLN A 72 8.74 14.34 -7.49
C GLN A 72 9.91 13.69 -8.26
N GLY A 73 9.67 12.56 -8.92
CA GLY A 73 10.66 11.88 -9.75
C GLY A 73 11.79 11.18 -8.99
N LYS A 74 11.79 11.19 -7.66
CA LYS A 74 12.82 10.59 -6.78
C LYS A 74 12.61 9.10 -6.55
N TYR A 75 11.36 8.66 -6.49
CA TYR A 75 10.95 7.28 -6.21
C TYR A 75 10.00 6.76 -7.28
N HIS A 76 9.79 5.46 -7.30
CA HIS A 76 8.71 4.81 -8.01
C HIS A 76 7.73 4.26 -6.96
N ALA A 77 6.60 4.93 -6.78
CA ALA A 77 5.57 4.54 -5.82
C ALA A 77 4.46 3.74 -6.50
N LEU A 78 4.02 2.66 -5.85
CA LEU A 78 2.97 1.78 -6.33
C LEU A 78 1.91 1.54 -5.26
N TYR A 79 0.65 1.70 -5.62
CA TYR A 79 -0.52 1.33 -4.82
C TYR A 79 -0.98 -0.09 -5.15
N CYS A 80 -1.17 -0.92 -4.13
CA CYS A 80 -1.65 -2.28 -4.27
C CYS A 80 -2.76 -2.58 -3.26
N SER A 81 -3.99 -2.79 -3.72
CA SER A 81 -5.11 -3.21 -2.86
C SER A 81 -5.07 -4.72 -2.67
N LEU A 82 -5.18 -5.16 -1.42
CA LEU A 82 -5.27 -6.57 -1.04
C LEU A 82 -6.72 -7.05 -0.81
N GLU A 83 -7.71 -6.21 -1.07
CA GLU A 83 -9.13 -6.54 -0.86
C GLU A 83 -9.54 -7.85 -1.54
N ALA A 84 -9.01 -8.13 -2.74
CA ALA A 84 -9.30 -9.37 -3.48
C ALA A 84 -8.76 -10.65 -2.80
N VAL A 85 -7.95 -10.53 -1.75
CA VAL A 85 -7.42 -11.67 -0.96
C VAL A 85 -8.34 -12.00 0.21
N GLN A 86 -9.38 -11.21 0.43
CA GLN A 86 -10.35 -11.43 1.50
C GLN A 86 -11.00 -12.81 1.41
N GLY A 87 -11.09 -13.50 2.56
CA GLY A 87 -11.72 -14.82 2.66
C GLY A 87 -10.84 -16.00 2.21
N ILE A 88 -9.58 -15.76 1.85
CA ILE A 88 -8.63 -16.81 1.51
C ILE A 88 -7.82 -17.18 2.76
N ASP A 89 -8.18 -18.31 3.38
CA ASP A 89 -7.52 -18.77 4.62
C ASP A 89 -6.24 -19.55 4.35
N ASN A 90 -6.13 -20.21 3.19
CA ASN A 90 -4.94 -20.97 2.82
C ASN A 90 -3.76 -20.03 2.50
N PRO A 91 -2.65 -20.08 3.26
CA PRO A 91 -1.52 -19.17 3.06
C PRO A 91 -0.89 -19.26 1.65
N ARG A 92 -0.85 -20.48 1.06
CA ARG A 92 -0.33 -20.65 -0.29
C ARG A 92 -1.17 -19.87 -1.30
N GLU A 93 -2.47 -20.05 -1.29
CA GLU A 93 -3.40 -19.36 -2.17
C GLU A 93 -3.37 -17.84 -1.94
N GLY A 94 -3.36 -17.43 -0.66
CA GLY A 94 -3.29 -16.02 -0.27
C GLY A 94 -2.04 -15.33 -0.81
N ILE A 95 -0.87 -15.95 -0.72
CA ILE A 95 0.38 -15.40 -1.26
C ILE A 95 0.33 -15.32 -2.79
N PHE A 96 -0.18 -16.34 -3.50
CA PHE A 96 -0.36 -16.26 -4.95
C PHE A 96 -1.28 -15.10 -5.36
N GLN A 97 -2.36 -14.90 -4.62
CA GLN A 97 -3.27 -13.78 -4.89
C GLN A 97 -2.63 -12.41 -4.60
N ILE A 98 -1.81 -12.28 -3.55
CA ILE A 98 -1.06 -11.03 -3.31
C ILE A 98 -0.14 -10.74 -4.50
N VAL A 99 0.58 -11.72 -5.02
CA VAL A 99 1.44 -11.53 -6.20
C VAL A 99 0.62 -11.18 -7.44
N ALA A 100 -0.56 -11.76 -7.61
CA ALA A 100 -1.46 -11.40 -8.69
C ALA A 100 -1.94 -9.93 -8.57
N GLN A 101 -2.23 -9.43 -7.35
CA GLN A 101 -2.56 -8.02 -7.14
C GLN A 101 -1.36 -7.09 -7.42
N LEU A 102 -0.14 -7.49 -7.05
CA LEU A 102 1.07 -6.75 -7.43
C LEU A 102 1.23 -6.66 -8.95
N LYS A 103 1.08 -7.78 -9.65
CA LYS A 103 1.12 -7.81 -11.12
C LYS A 103 0.05 -6.91 -11.73
N LYS A 104 -1.18 -6.95 -11.20
CA LYS A 104 -2.28 -6.08 -11.64
C LYS A 104 -1.96 -4.60 -11.42
N ALA A 105 -1.41 -4.23 -10.27
CA ALA A 105 -1.02 -2.85 -9.97
C ALA A 105 0.03 -2.33 -10.97
N LEU A 106 0.95 -3.19 -11.40
CA LEU A 106 1.99 -2.86 -12.37
C LEU A 106 1.52 -2.85 -13.82
N PHE A 107 0.37 -3.44 -14.12
CA PHE A 107 -0.13 -3.57 -15.50
C PHE A 107 -0.28 -2.22 -16.20
N PHE A 108 -0.55 -1.16 -15.44
CA PHE A 108 -0.78 0.20 -15.94
C PHE A 108 0.46 1.09 -15.86
N GLU A 109 1.60 0.58 -15.34
CA GLU A 109 2.81 1.38 -15.11
C GLU A 109 3.83 1.18 -16.22
N ASP A 110 4.88 0.41 -16.02
CA ASP A 110 5.97 0.26 -16.97
C ASP A 110 6.00 -1.15 -17.61
N VAL A 111 6.15 -1.21 -18.94
CA VAL A 111 6.19 -2.47 -19.72
C VAL A 111 7.33 -3.38 -19.25
N LYS A 112 8.53 -2.84 -18.97
CA LYS A 112 9.68 -3.62 -18.51
C LYS A 112 9.47 -4.30 -17.17
N ALA A 113 8.83 -3.59 -16.23
CA ALA A 113 8.52 -4.12 -14.91
C ALA A 113 7.51 -5.28 -14.97
N LYS A 114 6.59 -5.24 -15.94
CA LYS A 114 5.62 -6.29 -16.19
C LYS A 114 6.28 -7.57 -16.69
N GLU A 115 7.17 -7.48 -17.68
CA GLU A 115 7.89 -8.64 -18.22
C GLU A 115 8.65 -9.38 -17.13
N VAL A 116 9.34 -8.67 -16.23
CA VAL A 116 10.07 -9.25 -15.11
C VAL A 116 9.16 -10.02 -14.15
N LEU A 117 7.93 -9.53 -13.92
CA LEU A 117 6.98 -10.24 -13.04
C LEU A 117 6.30 -11.42 -13.73
N ASP A 118 6.12 -11.38 -15.05
CA ASP A 118 5.56 -12.50 -15.80
C ASP A 118 6.53 -13.70 -15.85
N GLU A 119 7.84 -13.43 -15.74
CA GLU A 119 8.86 -14.47 -15.59
C GLU A 119 8.86 -15.15 -14.21
N ILE A 120 8.18 -14.58 -13.19
CA ILE A 120 8.08 -15.22 -11.89
C ILE A 120 7.14 -16.43 -12.02
N ARG A 121 7.75 -17.62 -11.92
CA ARG A 121 7.05 -18.89 -12.09
C ARG A 121 6.07 -19.11 -10.95
N THR A 122 4.88 -19.58 -11.31
CA THR A 122 3.82 -19.94 -10.36
C THR A 122 4.11 -21.26 -9.60
N ASP A 123 5.16 -22.00 -9.99
CA ASP A 123 5.64 -23.19 -9.28
C ASP A 123 6.69 -22.88 -8.20
N ALA A 124 7.07 -21.59 -8.03
CA ALA A 124 7.96 -21.16 -6.97
C ALA A 124 7.35 -21.45 -5.59
N ASP A 125 8.23 -21.64 -4.60
CA ASP A 125 7.79 -21.80 -3.21
C ASP A 125 7.05 -20.53 -2.75
N PHE A 126 5.80 -20.69 -2.33
CA PHE A 126 4.99 -19.56 -1.86
C PHE A 126 5.62 -18.83 -0.66
N THR A 127 6.50 -19.49 0.08
CA THR A 127 7.20 -18.87 1.23
C THR A 127 8.26 -17.84 0.84
N THR A 128 8.65 -17.78 -0.44
CA THR A 128 9.64 -16.85 -1.00
C THR A 128 9.08 -15.99 -2.14
N LEU A 129 7.87 -16.23 -2.57
CA LEU A 129 7.32 -15.66 -3.79
C LEU A 129 7.16 -14.13 -3.75
N ILE A 130 6.72 -13.57 -2.61
CA ILE A 130 6.64 -12.11 -2.41
C ILE A 130 8.03 -11.49 -2.42
N TYR A 131 8.98 -12.11 -1.69
CA TYR A 131 10.36 -11.65 -1.66
C TYR A 131 10.95 -11.58 -3.06
N LEU A 132 10.85 -12.66 -3.83
CA LEU A 132 11.38 -12.71 -5.20
C LEU A 132 10.69 -11.69 -6.13
N SER A 133 9.37 -11.54 -6.00
CA SER A 133 8.60 -10.60 -6.80
C SER A 133 9.04 -9.17 -6.55
N VAL A 134 9.13 -8.76 -5.29
CA VAL A 134 9.54 -7.39 -4.91
C VAL A 134 11.01 -7.14 -5.26
N ALA A 135 11.90 -8.12 -5.03
CA ALA A 135 13.32 -7.99 -5.35
C ALA A 135 13.55 -7.81 -6.85
N ARG A 136 12.98 -8.68 -7.68
CA ARG A 136 13.09 -8.58 -9.15
C ARG A 136 12.50 -7.28 -9.67
N PHE A 137 11.35 -6.88 -9.15
CA PHE A 137 10.75 -5.62 -9.53
C PHE A 137 11.65 -4.44 -9.16
N SER A 138 12.19 -4.42 -7.93
CA SER A 138 13.12 -3.37 -7.50
C SER A 138 14.40 -3.31 -8.36
N GLN A 139 14.87 -4.46 -8.87
CA GLN A 139 16.03 -4.51 -9.78
C GLN A 139 15.73 -3.96 -11.17
N ALA A 140 14.49 -4.11 -11.64
CA ALA A 140 14.07 -3.63 -12.96
C ALA A 140 13.83 -2.11 -13.01
N LEU A 141 13.65 -1.47 -11.85
CA LEU A 141 13.39 -0.04 -11.75
C LEU A 141 14.66 0.78 -11.68
N GLU A 142 14.66 1.93 -12.35
CA GLU A 142 15.72 2.93 -12.24
C GLU A 142 15.68 3.71 -10.92
N LYS A 143 14.50 3.78 -10.29
CA LYS A 143 14.24 4.53 -9.05
C LYS A 143 13.90 3.60 -7.90
N PRO A 144 14.24 3.98 -6.64
CA PRO A 144 13.88 3.19 -5.49
C PRO A 144 12.36 2.98 -5.38
N LEU A 145 11.96 1.74 -5.12
CA LEU A 145 10.56 1.32 -5.05
C LEU A 145 9.93 1.68 -3.70
N VAL A 146 8.75 2.28 -3.74
CA VAL A 146 7.87 2.50 -2.57
C VAL A 146 6.55 1.75 -2.79
N LEU A 147 6.20 0.85 -1.87
CA LEU A 147 4.97 0.05 -1.94
C LEU A 147 3.96 0.49 -0.89
N LEU A 148 2.72 0.72 -1.31
CA LEU A 148 1.60 1.03 -0.43
C LEU A 148 0.54 -0.08 -0.57
N PHE A 149 0.48 -0.98 0.43
CA PHE A 149 -0.50 -2.06 0.49
C PHE A 149 -1.73 -1.61 1.26
N ASP A 150 -2.87 -1.52 0.59
CA ASP A 150 -4.16 -1.19 1.20
C ASP A 150 -4.94 -2.45 1.59
N GLU A 151 -5.81 -2.32 2.59
CA GLU A 151 -6.69 -3.39 3.10
C GLU A 151 -5.91 -4.63 3.61
N VAL A 152 -4.77 -4.43 4.28
CA VAL A 152 -3.97 -5.53 4.85
C VAL A 152 -4.77 -6.34 5.88
N ASP A 153 -5.81 -5.76 6.47
CA ASP A 153 -6.73 -6.41 7.43
C ASP A 153 -7.51 -7.59 6.86
N CYS A 154 -7.67 -7.63 5.53
CA CYS A 154 -8.42 -8.69 4.87
C CYS A 154 -7.65 -10.02 4.82
N LEU A 155 -6.34 -10.00 5.09
CA LEU A 155 -5.51 -11.20 5.05
C LEU A 155 -5.81 -12.14 6.21
N GLY A 156 -5.99 -13.43 5.90
CA GLY A 156 -6.04 -14.49 6.90
C GLY A 156 -4.72 -14.59 7.68
N ASN A 157 -4.77 -15.02 8.94
CA ASN A 157 -3.60 -15.00 9.83
C ASN A 157 -2.36 -15.68 9.25
N GLY A 158 -2.51 -16.87 8.63
CA GLY A 158 -1.41 -17.60 8.02
C GLY A 158 -0.79 -16.86 6.83
N THR A 159 -1.63 -16.26 5.98
CA THR A 159 -1.21 -15.43 4.85
C THR A 159 -0.48 -14.19 5.33
N LEU A 160 -1.04 -13.47 6.32
CA LEU A 160 -0.42 -12.26 6.90
C LEU A 160 0.97 -12.54 7.48
N ILE A 161 1.11 -13.62 8.27
CA ILE A 161 2.40 -14.01 8.86
C ILE A 161 3.41 -14.31 7.75
N THR A 162 3.02 -15.09 6.74
CA THR A 162 3.91 -15.48 5.64
C THR A 162 4.30 -14.27 4.80
N PHE A 163 3.37 -13.36 4.51
CA PHE A 163 3.61 -12.10 3.84
C PHE A 163 4.61 -11.22 4.60
N LEU A 164 4.37 -10.97 5.89
CA LEU A 164 5.25 -10.14 6.71
C LEU A 164 6.65 -10.73 6.90
N ARG A 165 6.78 -12.07 6.98
CA ARG A 165 8.10 -12.73 7.05
C ARG A 165 8.91 -12.46 5.79
N GLN A 166 8.30 -12.54 4.62
CA GLN A 166 8.97 -12.26 3.35
C GLN A 166 9.36 -10.78 3.21
N LEU A 167 8.49 -9.85 3.63
CA LEU A 167 8.83 -8.43 3.67
C LEU A 167 10.01 -8.16 4.63
N ARG A 168 10.01 -8.84 5.78
CA ARG A 168 11.12 -8.74 6.74
C ARG A 168 12.43 -9.27 6.18
N ASP A 169 12.40 -10.41 5.50
CA ASP A 169 13.58 -10.99 4.86
C ASP A 169 14.18 -10.01 3.84
N GLY A 170 13.33 -9.43 2.98
CA GLY A 170 13.75 -8.39 2.05
C GLY A 170 14.29 -7.12 2.73
N TYR A 171 13.67 -6.69 3.84
CA TYR A 171 14.17 -5.54 4.60
C TYR A 171 15.57 -5.76 5.17
N ILE A 172 15.82 -6.94 5.73
CA ILE A 172 17.11 -7.27 6.37
C ILE A 172 18.21 -7.40 5.33
N ASN A 173 17.90 -7.91 4.14
CA ASN A 173 18.88 -8.20 3.09
C ASN A 173 18.98 -7.09 2.02
N ARG A 174 18.29 -5.96 2.18
CA ARG A 174 18.21 -4.89 1.16
C ARG A 174 19.53 -4.15 0.88
N ASP A 175 20.56 -4.38 1.67
CA ASP A 175 21.92 -3.93 1.44
C ASP A 175 22.66 -4.77 0.38
N LYS A 176 22.22 -6.02 0.18
CA LYS A 176 22.83 -6.98 -0.75
C LYS A 176 21.99 -7.20 -1.99
N ILE A 177 20.66 -7.19 -1.83
CA ILE A 177 19.70 -7.45 -2.90
C ILE A 177 18.73 -6.28 -2.95
N PRO A 178 18.57 -5.59 -4.10
CA PRO A 178 17.58 -4.54 -4.26
C PRO A 178 16.20 -4.98 -3.78
N PHE A 179 15.59 -4.19 -2.92
CA PHE A 179 14.26 -4.44 -2.37
C PHE A 179 13.52 -3.11 -2.18
N ALA A 180 12.25 -3.16 -1.75
CA ALA A 180 11.49 -1.95 -1.55
C ALA A 180 12.19 -0.99 -0.57
N HIS A 181 12.35 0.26 -1.00
CA HIS A 181 12.93 1.35 -0.21
C HIS A 181 12.08 1.63 1.03
N SER A 182 10.76 1.67 0.85
CA SER A 182 9.80 1.86 1.93
C SER A 182 8.52 1.08 1.64
N ILE A 183 7.83 0.62 2.69
CA ILE A 183 6.54 -0.06 2.58
C ILE A 183 5.57 0.53 3.60
N ALA A 184 4.39 0.94 3.12
CA ALA A 184 3.25 1.28 3.95
C ALA A 184 2.25 0.12 3.96
N LEU A 185 1.87 -0.35 5.14
CA LEU A 185 0.80 -1.32 5.36
C LEU A 185 -0.41 -0.57 5.91
N VAL A 186 -1.53 -0.62 5.19
CA VAL A 186 -2.70 0.20 5.50
C VAL A 186 -3.90 -0.67 5.83
N GLY A 187 -4.58 -0.32 6.92
CA GLY A 187 -5.73 -1.07 7.40
C GLY A 187 -6.49 -0.35 8.50
N MET A 188 -7.47 -1.02 9.10
CA MET A 188 -8.27 -0.48 10.20
C MET A 188 -7.64 -0.71 11.57
N ARG A 189 -6.73 -1.68 11.69
CA ARG A 189 -6.14 -2.13 12.95
C ARG A 189 -4.73 -1.61 13.11
N ASN A 190 -4.35 -1.33 14.34
CA ASN A 190 -2.97 -1.05 14.64
C ASN A 190 -2.14 -2.35 14.72
N ILE A 191 -0.82 -2.23 14.71
CA ILE A 191 0.10 -3.37 14.73
C ILE A 191 -0.01 -4.22 16.01
N ARG A 192 -0.45 -3.61 17.13
CA ARG A 192 -0.62 -4.31 18.42
C ARG A 192 -1.77 -5.29 18.34
N ASP A 193 -2.85 -4.93 17.65
CA ASP A 193 -4.04 -5.76 17.49
C ASP A 193 -3.71 -7.00 16.63
N TYR A 194 -2.90 -6.83 15.58
CA TYR A 194 -2.39 -7.96 14.79
C TYR A 194 -1.54 -8.91 15.63
N LYS A 195 -0.66 -8.37 16.48
CA LYS A 195 0.18 -9.18 17.37
C LYS A 195 -0.66 -9.97 18.37
N ALA A 196 -1.70 -9.34 18.93
CA ALA A 196 -2.61 -9.99 19.86
C ALA A 196 -3.39 -11.14 19.18
N LYS A 197 -4.03 -10.87 18.03
CA LYS A 197 -4.79 -11.85 17.27
C LYS A 197 -3.97 -13.10 16.90
N ILE A 198 -2.73 -12.93 16.51
CA ILE A 198 -1.85 -14.05 16.14
C ILE A 198 -1.44 -14.88 17.36
N ARG A 199 -1.32 -14.27 18.54
CA ARG A 199 -1.03 -14.98 19.80
C ARG A 199 -2.20 -15.83 20.27
N ASP A 200 -3.43 -15.31 20.14
CA ASP A 200 -4.65 -16.00 20.55
C ASP A 200 -4.91 -17.27 19.74
N ASP A 201 -4.45 -17.35 18.49
CA ASP A 201 -4.56 -18.55 17.66
C ASP A 201 -3.62 -19.72 18.08
N GLY A 202 -2.92 -19.61 19.22
CA GLY A 202 -2.08 -20.68 19.81
C GLY A 202 -0.83 -21.04 19.02
N LYS A 203 -0.57 -20.35 17.91
CA LYS A 203 0.66 -20.49 17.12
C LYS A 203 1.73 -19.59 17.73
N THR A 204 2.60 -20.16 18.54
CA THR A 204 3.81 -19.49 19.03
C THR A 204 4.58 -18.91 17.85
N LEU A 205 4.54 -17.60 17.70
CA LEU A 205 5.51 -16.89 16.87
C LEU A 205 6.89 -17.23 17.47
N GLY A 206 7.73 -17.95 16.74
CA GLY A 206 9.11 -18.20 17.16
C GLY A 206 9.79 -16.88 17.57
N SER A 207 10.98 -16.94 18.15
CA SER A 207 11.71 -15.84 18.79
C SER A 207 11.82 -14.52 17.98
N ALA A 208 11.56 -14.53 16.68
CA ALA A 208 11.61 -13.38 15.79
C ALA A 208 10.22 -13.01 15.25
N SER A 209 9.56 -12.03 15.90
CA SER A 209 8.29 -11.51 15.42
C SER A 209 8.41 -10.92 14.01
N PRO A 210 7.52 -11.27 13.06
CA PRO A 210 7.54 -10.71 11.71
C PRO A 210 7.26 -9.20 11.67
N PHE A 211 6.72 -8.66 12.76
CA PHE A 211 6.44 -7.22 12.92
C PHE A 211 7.65 -6.36 13.29
N ASN A 212 8.82 -6.95 13.56
CA ASN A 212 9.99 -6.20 14.04
C ASN A 212 10.58 -5.23 12.98
N VAL A 213 10.17 -5.33 11.72
CA VAL A 213 10.59 -4.41 10.66
C VAL A 213 9.70 -3.19 10.55
N ILE A 214 8.54 -3.21 11.19
CA ILE A 214 7.64 -2.06 11.21
C ILE A 214 8.09 -1.15 12.34
N THR A 215 8.63 0.00 11.97
CA THR A 215 9.27 0.93 12.89
C THR A 215 8.28 1.89 13.52
N GLU A 216 7.29 2.34 12.75
CA GLU A 216 6.31 3.34 13.19
C GLU A 216 4.90 2.99 12.74
N SER A 217 3.91 3.54 13.46
CA SER A 217 2.51 3.50 13.05
C SER A 217 1.86 4.84 13.36
N PHE A 218 0.98 5.29 12.49
CA PHE A 218 0.18 6.50 12.74
C PHE A 218 -1.27 6.33 12.32
N THR A 219 -2.12 7.19 12.86
CA THR A 219 -3.57 7.19 12.61
C THR A 219 -3.95 8.35 11.71
N ILE A 220 -4.77 8.08 10.69
CA ILE A 220 -5.50 9.13 9.99
C ILE A 220 -6.75 9.42 10.81
N GLY A 221 -6.82 10.62 11.38
CA GLY A 221 -7.99 11.09 12.15
C GLY A 221 -9.23 11.33 11.27
N ASN A 222 -10.36 11.54 11.90
CA ASN A 222 -11.56 12.04 11.23
C ASN A 222 -11.32 13.48 10.75
N PHE A 223 -12.18 13.95 9.85
CA PHE A 223 -12.18 15.36 9.45
C PHE A 223 -12.54 16.25 10.64
N SER A 224 -11.82 17.37 10.80
CA SER A 224 -12.17 18.36 11.80
C SER A 224 -13.36 19.22 11.32
N PRO A 225 -14.09 19.89 12.24
CA PRO A 225 -15.15 20.82 11.85
C PRO A 225 -14.65 21.92 10.89
N GLU A 226 -13.43 22.41 11.10
CA GLU A 226 -12.80 23.45 10.26
C GLU A 226 -12.49 22.91 8.86
N GLU A 227 -11.98 21.67 8.77
CA GLU A 227 -11.74 20.98 7.50
C GLU A 227 -13.05 20.74 6.72
N VAL A 228 -14.15 20.49 7.39
CA VAL A 228 -15.46 20.28 6.75
C VAL A 228 -16.08 21.60 6.29
N ALA A 229 -15.76 22.73 6.94
CA ALA A 229 -16.28 24.05 6.64
C ALA A 229 -15.50 24.79 5.53
N SER A 230 -14.31 24.31 5.16
CA SER A 230 -13.46 24.87 4.10
C SER A 230 -13.89 24.43 2.72
#